data_abed6a0a7155834cd241bc86caa83f87
#
_entry.id   abed6a0a7155834cd241bc86caa83f87
#
_cell.length_a   1.000
_cell.length_b   1.000
_cell.length_c   1.000
_cell.angle_alpha   90.00
_cell.angle_beta   90.00
_cell.angle_gamma   90.00
#
_symmetry.space_group_name_H-M   'P 1'
#
loop_
_entity.id
_entity.type
_entity.pdbx_description
1 polymer ?
#
loop_
_entity_poly.entity_id
_entity_poly.type
_entity_poly.pdbx_seq_one_letter_code
_entity_poly.pdbx_strand_id
1 'polypeptide(L)'
;SEMVESGELDAKYVHVESEHSARCCAMGASATGARAFTATSSQGLLYMAEVLTYAAGGRFPIVMMNANRSTALPWNIYGDQRDSLSLLDHGWIQCYAQDNQEALDMALMAYRLAEDPRVMTPVMVNLDGFALTHTYETVEVPTPEQADAFLPPYATTNKFDFDHPVNMGYSAGPEHNRYYKY
;
A
#
# COMPACT_ATOMS: atom_id res chain seq x y z
N SER A 1 7.00 -4.01 -15.13
CA SER A 1 6.29 -4.37 -16.39
C SER A 1 6.87 -5.62 -17.04
N GLU A 2 8.20 -5.75 -17.09
CA GLU A 2 8.91 -6.82 -17.81
C GLU A 2 8.47 -8.23 -17.37
N MET A 3 8.42 -8.53 -16.08
CA MET A 3 7.97 -9.82 -15.56
C MET A 3 6.48 -10.12 -15.88
N VAL A 4 5.66 -9.09 -15.97
CA VAL A 4 4.24 -9.25 -16.39
C VAL A 4 4.17 -9.51 -17.89
N GLU A 5 4.97 -8.81 -18.69
CA GLU A 5 5.02 -8.96 -20.14
C GLU A 5 5.62 -10.30 -20.56
N SER A 6 6.62 -10.81 -19.82
CA SER A 6 7.21 -12.14 -20.05
C SER A 6 6.32 -13.30 -19.56
N GLY A 7 5.29 -13.01 -18.76
CA GLY A 7 4.42 -14.02 -18.16
C GLY A 7 5.00 -14.69 -16.90
N GLU A 8 6.13 -14.22 -16.41
CA GLU A 8 6.73 -14.69 -15.13
C GLU A 8 5.89 -14.30 -13.93
N LEU A 9 5.18 -13.16 -14.01
CA LEU A 9 4.30 -12.69 -12.96
C LEU A 9 2.86 -12.60 -13.48
N ASP A 10 1.98 -13.41 -12.91
CA ASP A 10 0.54 -13.35 -13.19
C ASP A 10 -0.08 -12.14 -12.45
N ALA A 11 0.10 -10.97 -13.02
CA ALA A 11 -0.41 -9.71 -12.49
C ALA A 11 -0.80 -8.77 -13.63
N LYS A 12 -1.56 -7.73 -13.28
CA LYS A 12 -1.82 -6.60 -14.18
C LYS A 12 -1.01 -5.39 -13.73
N TYR A 13 -0.20 -4.88 -14.63
CA TYR A 13 0.50 -3.63 -14.49
C TYR A 13 -0.24 -2.54 -15.26
N VAL A 14 -0.68 -1.50 -14.55
CA VAL A 14 -1.54 -0.45 -15.12
C VAL A 14 -0.84 0.89 -15.02
N HIS A 15 -0.68 1.55 -16.15
CA HIS A 15 -0.23 2.95 -16.22
C HIS A 15 -1.43 3.89 -16.15
N VAL A 16 -1.31 4.92 -15.34
CA VAL A 16 -2.31 5.96 -15.16
C VAL A 16 -1.65 7.33 -15.21
N GLU A 17 -2.43 8.39 -15.32
CA GLU A 17 -1.93 9.74 -15.51
C GLU A 17 -1.47 10.45 -14.23
N SER A 18 -1.83 9.91 -13.05
CA SER A 18 -1.51 10.53 -11.77
C SER A 18 -1.43 9.55 -10.61
N GLU A 19 -0.80 9.95 -9.53
CA GLU A 19 -0.73 9.17 -8.29
C GLU A 19 -2.12 8.99 -7.66
N HIS A 20 -2.98 9.99 -7.75
CA HIS A 20 -4.36 9.88 -7.30
C HIS A 20 -5.10 8.77 -8.06
N SER A 21 -4.99 8.74 -9.39
CA SER A 21 -5.60 7.69 -10.23
C SER A 21 -4.99 6.32 -9.98
N ALA A 22 -3.67 6.24 -9.75
CA ALA A 22 -3.00 4.99 -9.38
C ALA A 22 -3.60 4.41 -8.10
N ARG A 23 -3.86 5.26 -7.13
CA ARG A 23 -4.45 4.86 -5.86
C ARG A 23 -5.92 4.42 -6.02
N CYS A 24 -6.70 5.15 -6.79
CA CYS A 24 -8.08 4.78 -7.11
C CYS A 24 -8.15 3.42 -7.83
N CYS A 25 -7.23 3.19 -8.77
CA CYS A 25 -7.12 1.91 -9.48
C CYS A 25 -6.79 0.74 -8.53
N ALA A 26 -5.80 0.93 -7.64
CA ALA A 26 -5.45 -0.07 -6.63
C ALA A 26 -6.62 -0.36 -5.67
N MET A 27 -7.38 0.67 -5.27
CA MET A 27 -8.56 0.50 -4.43
C MET A 27 -9.68 -0.27 -5.17
N GLY A 28 -9.92 0.05 -6.44
CA GLY A 28 -10.87 -0.69 -7.27
C GLY A 28 -10.48 -2.15 -7.43
N ALA A 29 -9.22 -2.45 -7.67
CA ALA A 29 -8.69 -3.81 -7.72
C ALA A 29 -8.89 -4.55 -6.38
N SER A 30 -8.58 -3.92 -5.27
CA SER A 30 -8.81 -4.49 -3.93
C SER A 30 -10.30 -4.75 -3.66
N ALA A 31 -11.19 -3.87 -4.11
CA ALA A 31 -12.63 -4.03 -3.99
C ALA A 31 -13.18 -5.22 -4.79
N THR A 32 -12.46 -5.70 -5.81
CA THR A 32 -12.81 -6.93 -6.52
C THR A 32 -12.20 -8.20 -5.90
N GLY A 33 -11.45 -8.06 -4.82
CA GLY A 33 -10.79 -9.16 -4.12
C GLY A 33 -9.39 -9.48 -4.65
N ALA A 34 -8.80 -8.61 -5.47
CA ALA A 34 -7.42 -8.76 -5.92
C ALA A 34 -6.44 -8.19 -4.89
N ARG A 35 -5.27 -8.81 -4.76
CA ARG A 35 -4.14 -8.25 -4.05
C ARG A 35 -3.61 -7.06 -4.83
N ALA A 36 -3.47 -5.91 -4.18
CA ALA A 36 -3.10 -4.66 -4.83
C ALA A 36 -1.83 -4.05 -4.22
N PHE A 37 -1.00 -3.49 -5.10
CA PHE A 37 0.23 -2.81 -4.75
C PHE A 37 0.33 -1.47 -5.47
N THR A 38 0.92 -0.48 -4.82
CA THR A 38 1.31 0.79 -5.44
C THR A 38 2.59 1.31 -4.82
N ALA A 39 3.24 2.25 -5.49
CA ALA A 39 4.42 2.93 -4.96
C ALA A 39 4.37 4.41 -5.31
N THR A 40 4.93 5.25 -4.44
CA THR A 40 4.94 6.69 -4.62
C THR A 40 6.09 7.36 -3.88
N SER A 41 6.12 8.68 -3.88
CA SER A 41 7.16 9.50 -3.24
C SER A 41 6.67 10.94 -3.06
N SER A 42 7.00 11.58 -1.94
CA SER A 42 6.88 13.02 -1.73
C SER A 42 5.51 13.61 -2.08
N GLN A 43 5.44 14.56 -3.02
CA GLN A 43 4.19 15.18 -3.47
C GLN A 43 3.21 14.17 -4.08
N GLY A 44 3.70 13.09 -4.71
CA GLY A 44 2.84 12.03 -5.20
C GLY A 44 2.04 11.37 -4.10
N LEU A 45 2.66 11.13 -2.94
CA LEU A 45 1.96 10.66 -1.75
C LEU A 45 0.92 11.66 -1.25
N LEU A 46 1.29 12.95 -1.18
CA LEU A 46 0.35 14.00 -0.76
C LEU A 46 -0.81 14.18 -1.74
N TYR A 47 -0.56 13.96 -3.03
CA TYR A 47 -1.60 14.07 -4.06
C TYR A 47 -2.65 12.95 -3.94
N MET A 48 -2.30 11.80 -3.38
CA MET A 48 -3.27 10.73 -3.13
C MET A 48 -3.90 10.74 -1.72
N ALA A 49 -3.65 11.78 -0.91
CA ALA A 49 -4.06 11.85 0.51
C ALA A 49 -5.56 11.59 0.73
N GLU A 50 -6.43 12.18 -0.10
CA GLU A 50 -7.88 11.96 -0.03
C GLU A 50 -8.23 10.47 -0.09
N VAL A 51 -7.68 9.76 -1.07
CA VAL A 51 -7.98 8.35 -1.32
C VAL A 51 -7.38 7.41 -0.26
N LEU A 52 -6.33 7.85 0.45
CA LEU A 52 -5.76 7.09 1.56
C LEU A 52 -6.82 6.86 2.66
N THR A 53 -7.55 7.91 3.02
CA THR A 53 -8.62 7.81 4.03
C THR A 53 -9.74 6.87 3.58
N TYR A 54 -10.14 6.93 2.31
CA TYR A 54 -11.12 6.00 1.76
C TYR A 54 -10.66 4.55 1.83
N ALA A 55 -9.41 4.29 1.52
CA ALA A 55 -8.87 2.92 1.56
C ALA A 55 -8.85 2.35 2.98
N ALA A 56 -8.45 3.16 3.96
CA ALA A 56 -8.45 2.77 5.36
C ALA A 56 -9.88 2.56 5.89
N GLY A 57 -10.79 3.51 5.62
CA GLY A 57 -12.19 3.43 6.02
C GLY A 57 -12.94 2.27 5.37
N GLY A 58 -12.65 1.98 4.09
CA GLY A 58 -13.21 0.86 3.34
C GLY A 58 -12.59 -0.49 3.65
N ARG A 59 -11.56 -0.53 4.51
CA ARG A 59 -10.87 -1.76 4.89
C ARG A 59 -10.25 -2.50 3.70
N PHE A 60 -9.61 -1.76 2.80
CA PHE A 60 -8.91 -2.30 1.65
C PHE A 60 -7.44 -2.60 2.01
N PRO A 61 -7.01 -3.87 2.06
CA PRO A 61 -5.68 -4.27 2.50
C PRO A 61 -4.63 -4.06 1.38
N ILE A 62 -4.38 -2.82 1.07
CA ILE A 62 -3.45 -2.43 0.02
C ILE A 62 -2.08 -2.16 0.63
N VAL A 63 -1.04 -2.68 0.00
CA VAL A 63 0.35 -2.37 0.37
C VAL A 63 0.89 -1.28 -0.55
N MET A 64 1.56 -0.30 0.06
CA MET A 64 2.23 0.77 -0.65
C MET A 64 3.67 0.90 -0.18
N MET A 65 4.60 1.04 -1.12
CA MET A 65 5.95 1.53 -0.83
C MET A 65 6.03 3.03 -1.08
N ASN A 66 6.61 3.75 -0.13
CA ASN A 66 6.83 5.18 -0.24
C ASN A 66 8.32 5.49 -0.11
N ALA A 67 8.93 6.02 -1.17
CA ALA A 67 10.29 6.56 -1.10
C ALA A 67 10.22 7.96 -0.49
N ASN A 68 10.45 8.05 0.81
CA ASN A 68 10.38 9.32 1.55
C ASN A 68 11.41 10.32 1.03
N ARG A 69 10.95 11.47 0.60
CA ARG A 69 11.80 12.58 0.23
C ARG A 69 11.13 13.91 0.50
N SER A 70 11.94 14.98 0.52
CA SER A 70 11.44 16.31 0.86
C SER A 70 10.28 16.75 -0.02
N THR A 71 9.31 17.37 0.63
CA THR A 71 8.22 18.07 -0.06
C THR A 71 8.66 19.48 -0.46
N ALA A 72 8.05 20.05 -1.49
CA ALA A 72 8.33 21.43 -1.91
C ALA A 72 7.91 22.43 -0.83
N LEU A 73 8.56 23.53 -0.63
CA LEU A 73 9.88 24.00 -0.95
C LEU A 73 10.78 24.05 0.29
N PRO A 74 12.07 23.84 0.22
CA PRO A 74 12.88 23.45 -0.92
C PRO A 74 12.75 21.98 -1.28
N TRP A 75 12.61 21.68 -2.56
CA TRP A 75 12.48 20.33 -3.07
C TRP A 75 13.86 19.70 -3.34
N ASN A 76 14.02 18.45 -2.99
CA ASN A 76 15.19 17.62 -3.33
C ASN A 76 14.81 16.13 -3.29
N ILE A 77 15.76 15.26 -3.66
CA ILE A 77 15.55 13.80 -3.75
C ILE A 77 16.00 13.03 -2.50
N TYR A 78 16.52 13.73 -1.50
CA TYR A 78 17.04 13.09 -0.28
C TYR A 78 15.93 12.78 0.74
N GLY A 79 16.26 11.87 1.66
CA GLY A 79 15.37 11.38 2.69
C GLY A 79 14.78 12.49 3.56
N ASP A 80 13.47 12.48 3.66
CA ASP A 80 12.69 13.38 4.52
C ASP A 80 11.31 12.76 4.73
N GLN A 81 10.98 12.42 5.96
CA GLN A 81 9.75 11.72 6.29
C GLN A 81 8.52 12.63 6.43
N ARG A 82 8.64 13.94 6.15
CA ARG A 82 7.49 14.88 6.23
C ARG A 82 6.32 14.49 5.34
N ASP A 83 6.58 13.84 4.21
CA ASP A 83 5.55 13.36 3.31
C ASP A 83 4.63 12.33 4.01
N SER A 84 5.16 11.24 4.54
CA SER A 84 4.38 10.22 5.25
C SER A 84 3.91 10.66 6.63
N LEU A 85 4.74 11.41 7.38
CA LEU A 85 4.36 11.89 8.72
C LEU A 85 3.20 12.88 8.69
N SER A 86 3.04 13.66 7.62
CA SER A 86 1.89 14.55 7.46
C SER A 86 0.56 13.79 7.31
N LEU A 87 0.62 12.47 7.05
CA LEU A 87 -0.51 11.60 6.80
C LEU A 87 -0.74 10.56 7.91
N LEU A 88 -0.21 10.79 9.11
CA LEU A 88 -0.34 9.83 10.24
C LEU A 88 -1.80 9.53 10.61
N ASP A 89 -2.68 10.51 10.51
CA ASP A 89 -4.11 10.35 10.87
C ASP A 89 -5.00 9.87 9.71
N HIS A 90 -4.42 9.26 8.67
CA HIS A 90 -5.18 8.75 7.53
C HIS A 90 -5.54 7.27 7.64
N GLY A 91 -5.28 6.64 8.80
CA GLY A 91 -5.69 5.28 9.11
C GLY A 91 -4.84 4.19 8.47
N TRP A 92 -3.64 4.52 7.98
CA TRP A 92 -2.66 3.58 7.46
C TRP A 92 -1.68 3.14 8.54
N ILE A 93 -1.35 1.86 8.54
CA ILE A 93 -0.19 1.39 9.31
C ILE A 93 1.06 1.83 8.55
N GLN A 94 1.95 2.54 9.23
CA GLN A 94 3.19 3.03 8.64
C GLN A 94 4.39 2.31 9.29
N CYS A 95 5.20 1.67 8.46
CA CYS A 95 6.45 1.04 8.83
C CYS A 95 7.61 1.77 8.14
N TYR A 96 8.77 1.82 8.77
CA TYR A 96 9.96 2.50 8.24
C TYR A 96 11.13 1.52 8.24
N ALA A 97 11.62 1.18 7.05
CA ALA A 97 12.74 0.28 6.89
C ALA A 97 14.07 1.01 7.14
N GLN A 98 14.99 0.34 7.83
CA GLN A 98 16.32 0.87 8.10
C GLN A 98 17.36 0.46 7.04
N ASP A 99 17.12 -0.65 6.31
CA ASP A 99 17.99 -1.18 5.26
C ASP A 99 17.17 -1.89 4.18
N ASN A 100 17.83 -2.33 3.10
CA ASN A 100 17.15 -2.95 1.96
C ASN A 100 16.63 -4.35 2.26
N GLN A 101 17.24 -5.09 3.20
CA GLN A 101 16.72 -6.38 3.64
C GLN A 101 15.40 -6.19 4.38
N GLU A 102 15.39 -5.26 5.32
CA GLU A 102 14.18 -4.94 6.08
C GLU A 102 13.05 -4.42 5.17
N ALA A 103 13.39 -3.66 4.13
CA ALA A 103 12.42 -3.20 3.12
C ALA A 103 11.73 -4.39 2.40
N LEU A 104 12.50 -5.41 2.02
CA LEU A 104 11.96 -6.63 1.40
C LEU A 104 11.09 -7.42 2.39
N ASP A 105 11.58 -7.63 3.59
CA ASP A 105 10.87 -8.39 4.62
C ASP A 105 9.59 -7.69 5.04
N MET A 106 9.62 -6.36 5.21
CA MET A 106 8.45 -5.54 5.52
C MET A 106 7.41 -5.57 4.40
N ALA A 107 7.81 -5.69 3.13
CA ALA A 107 6.85 -5.81 2.04
C ALA A 107 5.99 -7.07 2.18
N LEU A 108 6.59 -8.21 2.50
CA LEU A 108 5.88 -9.47 2.76
C LEU A 108 5.05 -9.38 4.04
N MET A 109 5.63 -8.85 5.12
CA MET A 109 4.93 -8.64 6.39
C MET A 109 3.74 -7.69 6.23
N ALA A 110 3.87 -6.65 5.41
CA ALA A 110 2.80 -5.69 5.14
C ALA A 110 1.56 -6.36 4.55
N TYR A 111 1.74 -7.25 3.58
CA TYR A 111 0.62 -8.05 3.06
C TYR A 111 0.02 -8.95 4.13
N ARG A 112 0.88 -9.69 4.86
CA ARG A 112 0.42 -10.60 5.91
C ARG A 112 -0.39 -9.88 6.98
N LEU A 113 0.03 -8.66 7.34
CA LEU A 113 -0.65 -7.82 8.33
C LEU A 113 -1.94 -7.21 7.76
N ALA A 114 -1.84 -6.61 6.56
CA ALA A 114 -2.97 -5.93 5.94
C ALA A 114 -4.15 -6.87 5.66
N GLU A 115 -3.85 -8.10 5.25
CA GLU A 115 -4.82 -9.11 4.86
C GLU A 115 -5.39 -9.93 6.04
N ASP A 116 -4.84 -9.78 7.24
CA ASP A 116 -5.38 -10.46 8.43
C ASP A 116 -6.82 -9.97 8.68
N PRO A 117 -7.83 -10.87 8.76
CA PRO A 117 -9.23 -10.48 8.95
C PRO A 117 -9.50 -9.64 10.21
N ARG A 118 -8.60 -9.70 11.19
CA ARG A 118 -8.67 -8.91 12.43
C ARG A 118 -8.14 -7.49 12.26
N VAL A 119 -7.37 -7.24 11.19
CA VAL A 119 -6.72 -5.98 10.89
C VAL A 119 -7.40 -5.29 9.71
N MET A 120 -7.38 -5.91 8.53
CA MET A 120 -7.99 -5.40 7.29
C MET A 120 -7.74 -3.90 7.10
N THR A 121 -6.46 -3.51 7.12
CA THR A 121 -6.04 -2.10 7.08
C THR A 121 -4.86 -1.97 6.12
N PRO A 122 -4.84 -0.94 5.26
CA PRO A 122 -3.73 -0.76 4.35
C PRO A 122 -2.43 -0.44 5.10
N VAL A 123 -1.31 -0.87 4.53
CA VAL A 123 0.03 -0.71 5.11
C VAL A 123 0.94 0.05 4.14
N MET A 124 1.69 1.00 4.67
CA MET A 124 2.72 1.76 3.96
C MET A 124 4.09 1.37 4.52
N VAL A 125 4.96 0.92 3.63
CA VAL A 125 6.38 0.71 3.92
C VAL A 125 7.16 1.90 3.40
N ASN A 126 7.78 2.63 4.31
CA ASN A 126 8.52 3.84 4.05
C ASN A 126 10.01 3.53 3.92
N LEU A 127 10.61 4.03 2.85
CA LEU A 127 12.02 3.87 2.51
C LEU A 127 12.69 5.24 2.50
N ASP A 128 13.81 5.39 3.17
CA ASP A 128 14.53 6.65 3.15
C ASP A 128 15.01 6.97 1.73
N GLY A 129 14.54 8.08 1.20
CA GLY A 129 14.83 8.50 -0.16
C GLY A 129 16.34 8.72 -0.35
N PHE A 130 16.88 8.26 -1.47
CA PHE A 130 18.29 8.25 -1.83
C PHE A 130 19.14 7.27 -0.98
N ALA A 131 19.05 7.30 0.35
CA ALA A 131 19.84 6.43 1.20
C ALA A 131 19.52 4.94 0.98
N LEU A 132 18.25 4.56 0.95
CA LEU A 132 17.84 3.18 0.64
C LEU A 132 17.52 2.99 -0.84
N THR A 133 16.87 3.96 -1.48
CA THR A 133 16.36 3.80 -2.84
C THR A 133 17.43 3.89 -3.94
N HIS A 134 18.64 4.34 -3.63
CA HIS A 134 19.76 4.49 -4.59
C HIS A 134 21.04 3.80 -4.09
N THR A 135 20.98 3.07 -2.99
CA THR A 135 22.09 2.28 -2.46
C THR A 135 21.90 0.82 -2.82
N TYR A 136 22.97 0.17 -3.26
CA TYR A 136 22.98 -1.26 -3.57
C TYR A 136 23.47 -2.04 -2.35
N GLU A 137 22.65 -2.94 -1.87
CA GLU A 137 22.99 -3.84 -0.78
C GLU A 137 22.67 -5.28 -1.19
N THR A 138 23.39 -6.22 -0.61
CA THR A 138 23.05 -7.65 -0.77
C THR A 138 21.86 -7.97 0.12
N VAL A 139 20.83 -8.57 -0.45
CA VAL A 139 19.64 -9.04 0.26
C VAL A 139 19.43 -10.54 0.05
N GLU A 140 18.91 -11.20 1.06
CA GLU A 140 18.47 -12.59 0.97
C GLU A 140 17.01 -12.61 0.49
N VAL A 141 16.80 -13.06 -0.74
CA VAL A 141 15.47 -13.18 -1.33
C VAL A 141 14.89 -14.54 -0.95
N PRO A 142 13.71 -14.61 -0.31
CA PRO A 142 13.08 -15.89 0.02
C PRO A 142 12.74 -16.67 -1.28
N THR A 143 12.79 -17.98 -1.19
CA THR A 143 12.32 -18.82 -2.32
C THR A 143 10.80 -18.66 -2.47
N PRO A 144 10.25 -18.97 -3.67
CA PRO A 144 8.80 -18.95 -3.87
C PRO A 144 8.05 -19.78 -2.82
N GLU A 145 8.57 -20.97 -2.47
CA GLU A 145 7.96 -21.86 -1.48
C GLU A 145 7.95 -21.25 -0.08
N GLN A 146 9.01 -20.52 0.30
CA GLN A 146 9.08 -19.81 1.57
C GLN A 146 8.11 -18.63 1.59
N ALA A 147 8.04 -17.88 0.50
CA ALA A 147 7.11 -16.76 0.36
C ALA A 147 5.65 -17.23 0.41
N ASP A 148 5.30 -18.31 -0.30
CA ASP A 148 3.95 -18.90 -0.30
C ASP A 148 3.56 -19.48 1.07
N ALA A 149 4.51 -20.09 1.78
CA ALA A 149 4.27 -20.58 3.14
C ALA A 149 3.99 -19.45 4.14
N PHE A 150 4.65 -18.31 3.97
CA PHE A 150 4.45 -17.13 4.79
C PHE A 150 3.20 -16.34 4.41
N LEU A 151 2.99 -16.13 3.11
CA LEU A 151 1.91 -15.32 2.55
C LEU A 151 1.00 -16.19 1.66
N PRO A 152 -0.01 -16.85 2.24
CA PRO A 152 -0.92 -17.69 1.47
C PRO A 152 -1.71 -16.90 0.42
N PRO A 153 -2.35 -17.56 -0.56
CA PRO A 153 -3.22 -16.90 -1.51
C PRO A 153 -4.26 -15.99 -0.82
N TYR A 154 -4.40 -14.79 -1.33
CA TYR A 154 -5.32 -13.82 -0.75
C TYR A 154 -6.77 -14.24 -0.95
N ALA A 155 -7.54 -14.21 0.12
CA ALA A 155 -8.98 -14.44 0.11
C ALA A 155 -9.67 -13.49 1.07
N THR A 156 -10.71 -12.81 0.63
CA THR A 156 -11.46 -11.84 1.44
C THR A 156 -12.95 -11.93 1.17
N THR A 157 -13.72 -11.67 2.21
CA THR A 157 -15.17 -11.42 2.11
C THR A 157 -15.48 -9.93 1.90
N ASN A 158 -14.52 -9.03 2.13
CA ASN A 158 -14.64 -7.59 1.89
C ASN A 158 -14.38 -7.26 0.42
N LYS A 159 -15.29 -7.70 -0.44
CA LYS A 159 -15.24 -7.48 -1.89
C LYS A 159 -16.65 -7.36 -2.47
N PHE A 160 -16.73 -6.86 -3.70
CA PHE A 160 -17.98 -6.91 -4.45
C PHE A 160 -18.43 -8.36 -4.66
N ASP A 161 -19.66 -8.61 -4.29
CA ASP A 161 -20.35 -9.86 -4.52
C ASP A 161 -21.63 -9.57 -5.33
N PHE A 162 -21.73 -10.14 -6.51
CA PHE A 162 -22.88 -9.91 -7.40
C PHE A 162 -24.12 -10.69 -6.97
N ASP A 163 -23.94 -11.80 -6.25
CA ASP A 163 -25.02 -12.61 -5.72
C ASP A 163 -25.57 -12.03 -4.40
N HIS A 164 -24.67 -11.38 -3.63
CA HIS A 164 -25.00 -10.71 -2.37
C HIS A 164 -24.44 -9.27 -2.38
N PRO A 165 -25.09 -8.35 -3.09
CA PRO A 165 -24.59 -6.99 -3.27
C PRO A 165 -24.36 -6.27 -1.94
N VAL A 166 -23.17 -5.68 -1.77
CA VAL A 166 -22.79 -4.88 -0.61
C VAL A 166 -22.46 -3.45 -1.01
N ASN A 167 -22.71 -2.52 -0.13
CA ASN A 167 -22.27 -1.13 -0.32
C ASN A 167 -20.94 -0.93 0.44
N MET A 168 -19.88 -0.68 -0.30
CA MET A 168 -18.53 -0.47 0.25
C MET A 168 -18.18 1.02 0.43
N GLY A 169 -19.03 1.93 0.00
CA GLY A 169 -18.83 3.37 0.14
C GLY A 169 -20.13 4.04 0.57
N TYR A 170 -20.34 4.20 1.86
CA TYR A 170 -21.57 4.78 2.40
C TYR A 170 -21.27 5.96 3.32
N SER A 171 -22.26 6.85 3.44
CA SER A 171 -22.27 7.88 4.47
C SER A 171 -22.82 7.32 5.77
N ALA A 172 -22.14 7.62 6.86
CA ALA A 172 -22.53 7.14 8.20
C ALA A 172 -22.69 8.32 9.17
N GLY A 173 -23.47 8.12 10.22
CA GLY A 173 -23.60 9.11 11.29
C GLY A 173 -22.34 9.16 12.17
N PRO A 174 -22.22 10.19 13.02
CA PRO A 174 -21.01 10.41 13.84
C PRO A 174 -20.72 9.26 14.81
N GLU A 175 -21.70 8.45 15.16
CA GLU A 175 -21.56 7.26 15.99
C GLU A 175 -20.65 6.19 15.35
N HIS A 176 -20.55 6.17 14.03
CA HIS A 176 -19.72 5.22 13.28
C HIS A 176 -18.23 5.62 13.22
N ASN A 177 -17.87 6.86 13.53
CA ASN A 177 -16.49 7.32 13.49
C ASN A 177 -15.56 6.52 14.40
N ARG A 178 -16.11 5.98 15.51
CA ARG A 178 -15.33 5.13 16.43
C ARG A 178 -14.90 3.80 15.82
N TYR A 179 -15.67 3.25 14.90
CA TYR A 179 -15.41 1.93 14.30
C TYR A 179 -14.40 1.98 13.15
N TYR A 180 -14.12 3.17 12.61
CA TYR A 180 -13.27 3.34 11.46
C TYR A 180 -11.92 4.02 11.77
N LYS A 181 -11.83 4.70 12.89
CA LYS A 181 -10.60 5.39 13.29
C LYS A 181 -9.75 4.66 14.34
N TYR A 182 -10.34 3.72 15.09
CA TYR A 182 -9.66 3.11 16.23
C TYR A 182 -9.86 1.59 16.26
#